data_4304f24ee0506613d2e1275adae8f0e5
#
_entry.id   4304f24ee0506613d2e1275adae8f0e5
#
_cell.length_a   1.000
_cell.length_b   1.000
_cell.length_c   1.000
_cell.angle_alpha   90.00
_cell.angle_beta   90.00
_cell.angle_gamma   90.00
#
_symmetry.space_group_name_H-M   'P 1'
#
loop_
_entity.id
_entity.type
_entity.pdbx_description
1 polymer ?
#
loop_
_entity_poly.entity_id
_entity_poly.type
_entity_poly.pdbx_seq_one_letter_code
_entity_poly.pdbx_strand_id
1 'polypeptide(L)'
;MLPLMLAASALRAQSGTTPGAKYVEKIPGTLITFEMLPVPGGSVTLETAAGPRTVQVAPFWMARTETTWDLYDVYVYGFDRSAPRMPGEEAVSRPTRPYVLPGDAFGHDGLPALGMSFQAANAFAHWVSVRTGRTYRVPTEAQWEHACRLGAQSTADIAARSWARENAEQRTHEVASKPADAFGLHDVLGNVAEWVAGVDGDSVAKGGAYNMAASEMSCSSRMRQTAAWNETDPQLPKSRWWLPDATFLGVRLIRVPDDSTARGTRRP
;
A
#
# COMPACT_ATOMS: atom_id res chain seq x y z
N MET A 1 19.61 -26.05 -49.06
CA MET A 1 19.97 -25.08 -48.01
C MET A 1 18.82 -24.09 -47.91
N LEU A 2 17.91 -24.24 -46.93
CA LEU A 2 16.84 -23.28 -46.70
C LEU A 2 17.30 -22.33 -45.58
N PRO A 3 17.12 -21.02 -45.70
CA PRO A 3 17.46 -20.12 -44.61
C PRO A 3 16.38 -20.14 -43.53
N LEU A 4 16.81 -20.38 -42.31
CA LEU A 4 16.01 -20.30 -41.08
C LEU A 4 15.73 -18.81 -40.81
N MET A 5 14.46 -18.38 -41.00
CA MET A 5 14.05 -17.05 -40.61
C MET A 5 13.81 -17.06 -39.06
N LEU A 6 14.73 -16.41 -38.34
CA LEU A 6 14.49 -16.04 -36.94
C LEU A 6 13.42 -14.94 -36.90
N ALA A 7 12.23 -15.28 -36.48
CA ALA A 7 11.21 -14.29 -36.13
C ALA A 7 11.62 -13.60 -34.81
N ALA A 8 12.13 -12.40 -34.89
CA ALA A 8 12.31 -11.53 -33.75
C ALA A 8 10.93 -11.08 -33.28
N SER A 9 10.45 -11.67 -32.20
CA SER A 9 9.27 -11.17 -31.49
C SER A 9 9.60 -9.82 -30.89
N ALA A 10 9.22 -8.76 -31.59
CA ALA A 10 9.25 -7.41 -31.05
C ALA A 10 8.30 -7.35 -29.85
N LEU A 11 8.86 -7.25 -28.65
CA LEU A 11 8.14 -6.93 -27.43
C LEU A 11 7.52 -5.54 -27.64
N ARG A 12 6.25 -5.51 -28.02
CA ARG A 12 5.48 -4.27 -28.10
C ARG A 12 5.44 -3.69 -26.69
N ALA A 13 6.20 -2.63 -26.47
CA ALA A 13 5.99 -1.77 -25.31
C ALA A 13 4.52 -1.36 -25.30
N GLN A 14 3.76 -1.85 -24.34
CA GLN A 14 2.43 -1.36 -24.11
C GLN A 14 2.59 0.09 -23.69
N SER A 15 2.29 1.01 -24.59
CA SER A 15 2.06 2.42 -24.28
C SER A 15 0.81 2.44 -23.38
N GLY A 16 1.03 2.23 -22.09
CA GLY A 16 -0.03 2.27 -21.08
C GLY A 16 -0.66 3.65 -21.15
N THR A 17 -1.97 3.67 -21.28
CA THR A 17 -2.77 4.88 -21.08
C THR A 17 -2.32 5.51 -19.78
N THR A 18 -1.86 6.78 -19.84
CA THR A 18 -1.57 7.56 -18.64
C THR A 18 -2.79 7.44 -17.71
N PRO A 19 -2.63 7.12 -16.41
CA PRO A 19 -3.77 7.11 -15.54
C PRO A 19 -4.44 8.47 -15.62
N GLY A 20 -5.80 8.50 -15.56
CA GLY A 20 -6.55 9.75 -15.65
C GLY A 20 -6.18 10.73 -14.54
N ALA A 21 -6.95 11.79 -14.38
CA ALA A 21 -6.74 12.77 -13.32
C ALA A 21 -6.78 12.13 -11.91
N LYS A 22 -6.25 12.84 -10.92
CA LYS A 22 -6.48 12.53 -9.50
C LYS A 22 -7.97 12.54 -9.21
N TYR A 23 -8.40 11.73 -8.28
CA TYR A 23 -9.80 11.65 -7.87
C TYR A 23 -9.94 11.30 -6.39
N VAL A 24 -11.12 11.52 -5.87
CA VAL A 24 -11.51 11.09 -4.52
C VAL A 24 -12.32 9.80 -4.65
N GLU A 25 -11.88 8.74 -4.00
CA GLU A 25 -12.66 7.51 -3.86
C GLU A 25 -13.57 7.63 -2.64
N LYS A 26 -14.78 7.08 -2.75
CA LYS A 26 -15.74 7.02 -1.65
C LYS A 26 -16.09 5.56 -1.39
N ILE A 27 -16.10 5.17 -0.13
CA ILE A 27 -16.59 3.84 0.27
C ILE A 27 -18.13 3.88 0.32
N PRO A 28 -18.81 3.14 -0.57
CA PRO A 28 -20.27 3.11 -0.64
C PRO A 28 -20.90 2.74 0.70
N GLY A 29 -21.94 3.49 1.09
CA GLY A 29 -22.64 3.30 2.36
C GLY A 29 -21.99 3.95 3.57
N THR A 30 -20.94 4.75 3.35
CA THR A 30 -20.24 5.47 4.40
C THR A 30 -19.96 6.93 4.01
N LEU A 31 -19.41 7.71 4.93
CA LEU A 31 -18.88 9.04 4.66
C LEU A 31 -17.37 9.02 4.34
N ILE A 32 -16.74 7.86 4.42
CA ILE A 32 -15.28 7.71 4.27
C ILE A 32 -14.88 7.92 2.82
N THR A 33 -13.88 8.76 2.64
CA THR A 33 -13.26 9.07 1.35
C THR A 33 -11.74 9.08 1.47
N PHE A 34 -11.04 8.84 0.35
CA PHE A 34 -9.59 8.99 0.25
C PHE A 34 -9.18 9.43 -1.15
N GLU A 35 -8.09 10.19 -1.24
CA GLU A 35 -7.59 10.69 -2.52
C GLU A 35 -6.66 9.70 -3.20
N MET A 36 -6.78 9.63 -4.54
CA MET A 36 -5.94 8.80 -5.41
C MET A 36 -5.18 9.67 -6.41
N LEU A 37 -3.86 9.59 -6.41
CA LEU A 37 -2.98 10.30 -7.33
C LEU A 37 -2.58 9.41 -8.50
N PRO A 38 -2.59 9.93 -9.75
CA PRO A 38 -2.17 9.19 -10.93
C PRO A 38 -0.64 9.07 -10.97
N VAL A 39 -0.11 7.85 -10.94
CA VAL A 39 1.31 7.56 -11.06
C VAL A 39 1.60 7.15 -12.50
N PRO A 40 2.46 7.88 -13.24
CA PRO A 40 2.82 7.53 -14.60
C PRO A 40 3.60 6.21 -14.65
N GLY A 41 3.50 5.50 -15.76
CA GLY A 41 4.36 4.34 -16.00
C GLY A 41 5.83 4.74 -16.15
N GLY A 42 6.71 3.79 -15.88
CA GLY A 42 8.15 4.02 -15.98
C GLY A 42 8.94 2.75 -15.68
N SER A 43 10.17 2.91 -15.24
CA SER A 43 11.02 1.80 -14.80
C SER A 43 11.71 2.14 -13.50
N VAL A 44 11.95 1.12 -12.69
CA VAL A 44 12.72 1.22 -11.44
C VAL A 44 13.70 0.06 -11.35
N THR A 45 14.91 0.32 -10.89
CA THR A 45 15.88 -0.72 -10.57
C THR A 45 15.83 -0.99 -9.08
N LEU A 46 15.48 -2.23 -8.74
CA LEU A 46 15.40 -2.74 -7.38
C LEU A 46 16.63 -3.60 -7.06
N GLU A 47 17.09 -3.53 -5.83
CA GLU A 47 18.07 -4.48 -5.31
C GLU A 47 17.36 -5.79 -4.94
N THR A 48 17.82 -6.90 -5.48
CA THR A 48 17.28 -8.23 -5.19
C THR A 48 18.36 -9.17 -4.64
N ALA A 49 17.96 -10.32 -4.15
CA ALA A 49 18.92 -11.34 -3.69
C ALA A 49 19.89 -11.80 -4.80
N ALA A 50 19.47 -11.70 -6.08
CA ALA A 50 20.27 -12.05 -7.25
C ALA A 50 21.02 -10.85 -7.88
N GLY A 51 20.97 -9.67 -7.24
CA GLY A 51 21.55 -8.42 -7.74
C GLY A 51 20.50 -7.45 -8.32
N PRO A 52 20.94 -6.31 -8.86
CA PRO A 52 20.04 -5.27 -9.38
C PRO A 52 19.12 -5.79 -10.49
N ARG A 53 17.81 -5.50 -10.38
CA ARG A 53 16.80 -5.88 -11.38
C ARG A 53 15.96 -4.68 -11.78
N THR A 54 15.97 -4.35 -13.06
CA THR A 54 15.11 -3.30 -13.62
C THR A 54 13.72 -3.88 -13.92
N VAL A 55 12.68 -3.25 -13.36
CA VAL A 55 11.27 -3.65 -13.50
C VAL A 55 10.52 -2.53 -14.22
N GLN A 56 9.73 -2.89 -15.24
CA GLN A 56 8.81 -1.97 -15.90
C GLN A 56 7.56 -1.82 -15.03
N VAL A 57 7.14 -0.59 -14.79
CA VAL A 57 5.96 -0.23 -14.01
C VAL A 57 4.91 0.34 -14.95
N ALA A 58 3.79 -0.35 -15.07
CA ALA A 58 2.63 0.18 -15.80
C ALA A 58 1.99 1.33 -15.00
N PRO A 59 1.31 2.29 -15.66
CA PRO A 59 0.60 3.36 -14.97
C PRO A 59 -0.46 2.84 -13.98
N PHE A 60 -0.65 3.52 -12.85
CA PHE A 60 -1.60 3.16 -11.80
C PHE A 60 -2.00 4.42 -10.99
N TRP A 61 -2.92 4.30 -10.05
CA TRP A 61 -3.19 5.33 -9.04
C TRP A 61 -2.70 4.85 -7.67
N MET A 62 -2.15 5.75 -6.88
CA MET A 62 -1.72 5.49 -5.51
C MET A 62 -2.50 6.38 -4.54
N ALA A 63 -2.88 5.83 -3.40
CA ALA A 63 -3.49 6.61 -2.34
C ALA A 63 -2.52 7.70 -1.87
N ARG A 64 -3.03 8.94 -1.75
CA ARG A 64 -2.23 10.11 -1.40
C ARG A 64 -1.58 9.98 -0.03
N THR A 65 -2.24 9.29 0.89
CA THR A 65 -1.79 9.02 2.26
C THR A 65 -1.76 7.52 2.52
N GLU A 66 -1.20 7.14 3.64
CA GLU A 66 -1.41 5.84 4.26
C GLU A 66 -2.90 5.58 4.50
N THR A 67 -3.29 4.32 4.62
CA THR A 67 -4.65 3.93 5.04
C THR A 67 -4.88 4.35 6.49
N THR A 68 -5.92 5.15 6.74
CA THR A 68 -6.26 5.58 8.11
C THR A 68 -7.10 4.54 8.86
N TRP A 69 -7.15 4.64 10.19
CA TRP A 69 -8.07 3.87 11.00
C TRP A 69 -9.53 4.11 10.61
N ASP A 70 -9.91 5.36 10.31
CA ASP A 70 -11.27 5.68 9.85
C ASP A 70 -11.71 4.80 8.68
N LEU A 71 -10.82 4.57 7.72
CA LEU A 71 -11.09 3.71 6.58
C LEU A 71 -11.01 2.22 6.95
N TYR A 72 -9.99 1.82 7.72
CA TYR A 72 -9.75 0.41 8.04
C TYR A 72 -10.81 -0.15 8.98
N ASP A 73 -11.36 0.65 9.88
CA ASP A 73 -12.43 0.28 10.81
C ASP A 73 -13.74 -0.05 10.11
N VAL A 74 -14.06 0.62 9.02
CA VAL A 74 -15.22 0.22 8.20
C VAL A 74 -15.10 -1.25 7.80
N TYR A 75 -13.90 -1.67 7.44
CA TYR A 75 -13.63 -3.07 7.08
C TYR A 75 -13.64 -3.99 8.31
N VAL A 76 -12.91 -3.65 9.36
CA VAL A 76 -12.75 -4.50 10.56
C VAL A 76 -14.09 -4.70 11.28
N TYR A 77 -14.82 -3.61 11.51
CA TYR A 77 -16.06 -3.63 12.30
C TYR A 77 -17.32 -3.79 11.44
N GLY A 78 -17.18 -3.73 10.12
CA GLY A 78 -18.30 -3.91 9.20
C GLY A 78 -19.30 -2.76 9.22
N PHE A 79 -18.83 -1.52 9.34
CA PHE A 79 -19.70 -0.34 9.35
C PHE A 79 -20.38 -0.08 8.00
N ASP A 80 -19.98 -0.80 6.94
CA ASP A 80 -20.58 -0.80 5.62
C ASP A 80 -21.73 -1.83 5.44
N ARG A 81 -22.04 -2.63 6.45
CA ARG A 81 -23.03 -3.74 6.35
C ARG A 81 -24.46 -3.29 6.07
N SER A 82 -24.80 -2.05 6.37
CA SER A 82 -26.09 -1.46 6.03
C SER A 82 -26.22 -1.06 4.55
N ALA A 83 -25.12 -1.00 3.82
CA ALA A 83 -25.11 -0.70 2.39
C ALA A 83 -25.60 -1.91 1.56
N PRO A 84 -26.11 -1.69 0.33
CA PRO A 84 -26.45 -2.79 -0.57
C PRO A 84 -25.26 -3.73 -0.78
N ARG A 85 -25.53 -5.04 -0.79
CA ARG A 85 -24.50 -6.04 -1.09
C ARG A 85 -23.94 -5.86 -2.49
N MET A 86 -22.64 -6.03 -2.61
CA MET A 86 -21.94 -6.00 -3.89
C MET A 86 -21.64 -7.42 -4.38
N PRO A 87 -21.60 -7.66 -5.70
CA PRO A 87 -21.14 -8.95 -6.24
C PRO A 87 -19.74 -9.29 -5.71
N GLY A 88 -19.54 -10.50 -5.21
CA GLY A 88 -18.28 -10.97 -4.65
C GLY A 88 -18.09 -10.66 -3.15
N GLU A 89 -19.04 -10.00 -2.50
CA GLU A 89 -18.93 -9.66 -1.07
C GLU A 89 -18.89 -10.90 -0.18
N GLU A 90 -19.47 -12.00 -0.61
CA GLU A 90 -19.43 -13.30 0.08
C GLU A 90 -18.00 -13.87 0.18
N ALA A 91 -17.11 -13.49 -0.73
CA ALA A 91 -15.71 -13.90 -0.73
C ALA A 91 -14.81 -12.99 0.12
N VAL A 92 -15.34 -11.90 0.69
CA VAL A 92 -14.59 -10.97 1.52
C VAL A 92 -14.34 -11.56 2.90
N SER A 93 -13.07 -11.84 3.20
CA SER A 93 -12.64 -12.21 4.55
C SER A 93 -12.37 -10.96 5.37
N ARG A 94 -12.86 -10.92 6.61
CA ARG A 94 -12.61 -9.83 7.56
C ARG A 94 -11.82 -10.34 8.76
N PRO A 95 -10.95 -9.52 9.37
CA PRO A 95 -10.24 -9.91 10.56
C PRO A 95 -11.19 -10.06 11.75
N THR A 96 -10.79 -10.91 12.69
CA THR A 96 -11.34 -10.84 14.04
C THR A 96 -10.88 -9.54 14.69
N ARG A 97 -11.68 -8.99 15.59
CA ARG A 97 -11.25 -7.83 16.38
C ARG A 97 -9.98 -8.19 17.16
N PRO A 98 -8.99 -7.29 17.20
CA PRO A 98 -7.81 -7.54 18.02
C PRO A 98 -8.17 -7.53 19.52
N TYR A 99 -7.46 -8.27 20.33
CA TYR A 99 -7.60 -8.23 21.79
C TYR A 99 -7.18 -6.88 22.36
N VAL A 100 -6.08 -6.35 21.83
CA VAL A 100 -5.60 -5.00 22.09
C VAL A 100 -5.41 -4.35 20.73
N LEU A 101 -5.95 -3.17 20.54
CA LEU A 101 -5.78 -2.43 19.30
C LEU A 101 -4.29 -2.04 19.17
N PRO A 102 -3.59 -2.44 18.11
CA PRO A 102 -2.21 -2.03 17.92
C PRO A 102 -2.09 -0.51 17.95
N GLY A 103 -1.17 0.02 18.76
CA GLY A 103 -0.97 1.46 18.87
C GLY A 103 -2.09 2.25 19.54
N ASP A 104 -2.95 1.61 20.34
CA ASP A 104 -4.07 2.25 21.08
C ASP A 104 -3.62 3.51 21.85
N ALA A 105 -2.42 3.47 22.43
CA ALA A 105 -1.82 4.62 23.12
C ALA A 105 -1.50 5.83 22.20
N PHE A 106 -1.51 5.67 20.89
CA PHE A 106 -1.19 6.76 19.94
C PHE A 106 -2.43 7.58 19.59
N GLY A 107 -3.61 7.06 19.81
CA GLY A 107 -4.88 7.61 19.34
C GLY A 107 -5.41 6.86 18.11
N HIS A 108 -6.40 7.44 17.43
CA HIS A 108 -7.13 6.73 16.40
C HIS A 108 -7.52 7.61 15.20
N ASP A 109 -8.29 8.67 15.43
CA ASP A 109 -8.88 9.49 14.37
C ASP A 109 -7.82 10.17 13.51
N GLY A 110 -7.89 9.97 12.20
CA GLY A 110 -6.94 10.54 11.24
C GLY A 110 -5.55 9.89 11.25
N LEU A 111 -5.28 8.95 12.17
CA LEU A 111 -4.01 8.25 12.27
C LEU A 111 -3.93 7.08 11.27
N PRO A 112 -2.73 6.69 10.83
CA PRO A 112 -2.58 5.51 9.99
C PRO A 112 -2.99 4.24 10.74
N ALA A 113 -3.74 3.36 10.08
CA ALA A 113 -4.02 2.02 10.57
C ALA A 113 -2.73 1.19 10.57
N LEU A 114 -2.47 0.48 11.65
CA LEU A 114 -1.19 -0.19 11.86
C LEU A 114 -1.35 -1.58 12.50
N GLY A 115 -0.25 -2.33 12.57
CA GLY A 115 -0.21 -3.65 13.19
C GLY A 115 -0.95 -4.74 12.40
N MET A 116 -1.30 -4.51 11.15
CA MET A 116 -1.93 -5.51 10.29
C MET A 116 -0.89 -6.41 9.62
N SER A 117 -1.20 -7.70 9.47
CA SER A 117 -0.37 -8.62 8.67
C SER A 117 -0.47 -8.32 7.18
N PHE A 118 0.48 -8.82 6.37
CA PHE A 118 0.39 -8.73 4.91
C PHE A 118 -0.88 -9.40 4.35
N GLN A 119 -1.32 -10.51 4.96
CA GLN A 119 -2.59 -11.16 4.61
C GLN A 119 -3.78 -10.24 4.87
N ALA A 120 -3.80 -9.55 6.01
CA ALA A 120 -4.86 -8.61 6.35
C ALA A 120 -4.88 -7.42 5.40
N ALA A 121 -3.73 -6.86 5.03
CA ALA A 121 -3.61 -5.79 4.06
C ALA A 121 -4.17 -6.18 2.67
N ASN A 122 -3.88 -7.41 2.21
CA ASN A 122 -4.44 -7.90 0.94
C ASN A 122 -5.95 -8.15 1.03
N ALA A 123 -6.45 -8.70 2.13
CA ALA A 123 -7.89 -8.92 2.32
C ALA A 123 -8.66 -7.58 2.41
N PHE A 124 -8.07 -6.57 3.03
CA PHE A 124 -8.58 -5.20 3.05
C PHE A 124 -8.62 -4.61 1.63
N ALA A 125 -7.55 -4.71 0.86
CA ALA A 125 -7.51 -4.22 -0.52
C ALA A 125 -8.57 -4.92 -1.40
N HIS A 126 -8.77 -6.20 -1.21
CA HIS A 126 -9.85 -6.95 -1.87
C HIS A 126 -11.23 -6.42 -1.47
N TRP A 127 -11.46 -6.17 -0.17
CA TRP A 127 -12.71 -5.57 0.29
C TRP A 127 -12.96 -4.19 -0.35
N VAL A 128 -11.95 -3.30 -0.39
CA VAL A 128 -12.07 -2.01 -1.09
C VAL A 128 -12.46 -2.23 -2.56
N SER A 129 -11.85 -3.23 -3.21
CA SER A 129 -12.17 -3.55 -4.62
C SER A 129 -13.63 -3.94 -4.80
N VAL A 130 -14.13 -4.83 -3.95
CA VAL A 130 -15.53 -5.28 -3.99
C VAL A 130 -16.47 -4.10 -3.73
N ARG A 131 -16.19 -3.30 -2.71
CA ARG A 131 -17.05 -2.16 -2.33
C ARG A 131 -17.12 -1.06 -3.39
N THR A 132 -16.01 -0.81 -4.09
CA THR A 132 -15.93 0.28 -5.08
C THR A 132 -16.19 -0.17 -6.52
N GLY A 133 -16.17 -1.47 -6.78
CA GLY A 133 -16.24 -2.04 -8.14
C GLY A 133 -15.00 -1.74 -8.99
N ARG A 134 -13.87 -1.39 -8.37
CA ARG A 134 -12.58 -1.06 -8.99
C ARG A 134 -11.50 -1.98 -8.45
N THR A 135 -10.39 -2.14 -9.15
CA THR A 135 -9.32 -3.05 -8.74
C THR A 135 -8.30 -2.36 -7.84
N TYR A 136 -8.44 -2.54 -6.54
CA TYR A 136 -7.47 -2.08 -5.52
C TYR A 136 -6.59 -3.24 -5.06
N ARG A 137 -5.34 -2.95 -4.71
CA ARG A 137 -4.41 -3.93 -4.14
C ARG A 137 -3.29 -3.26 -3.34
N VAL A 138 -2.58 -4.06 -2.58
CA VAL A 138 -1.27 -3.71 -2.02
C VAL A 138 -0.30 -3.49 -3.19
N PRO A 139 0.52 -2.44 -3.20
CA PRO A 139 1.48 -2.20 -4.27
C PRO A 139 2.52 -3.32 -4.37
N THR A 140 3.04 -3.55 -5.57
CA THR A 140 4.31 -4.25 -5.68
C THR A 140 5.44 -3.34 -5.22
N GLU A 141 6.55 -3.92 -4.79
CA GLU A 141 7.74 -3.15 -4.40
C GLU A 141 8.18 -2.20 -5.50
N ALA A 142 8.14 -2.65 -6.76
CA ALA A 142 8.48 -1.81 -7.91
C ALA A 142 7.53 -0.61 -8.07
N GLN A 143 6.22 -0.79 -7.86
CA GLN A 143 5.26 0.30 -7.94
C GLN A 143 5.45 1.31 -6.81
N TRP A 144 5.66 0.81 -5.59
CA TRP A 144 5.87 1.66 -4.43
C TRP A 144 7.15 2.48 -4.57
N GLU A 145 8.27 1.81 -4.88
CA GLU A 145 9.56 2.49 -5.02
C GLU A 145 9.60 3.45 -6.19
N HIS A 146 8.94 3.12 -7.31
CA HIS A 146 8.79 4.03 -8.43
C HIS A 146 8.07 5.32 -8.02
N ALA A 147 6.93 5.21 -7.33
CA ALA A 147 6.18 6.35 -6.84
C ALA A 147 6.98 7.20 -5.83
N CYS A 148 7.67 6.57 -4.89
CA CYS A 148 8.55 7.23 -3.93
C CYS A 148 9.66 8.04 -4.63
N ARG A 149 10.30 7.46 -5.65
CA ARG A 149 11.38 8.14 -6.41
C ARG A 149 10.89 9.33 -7.24
N LEU A 150 9.62 9.34 -7.66
CA LEU A 150 9.02 10.52 -8.32
C LEU A 150 8.93 11.72 -7.37
N GLY A 151 8.79 11.49 -6.06
CA GLY A 151 8.80 12.52 -5.03
C GLY A 151 10.19 13.12 -4.74
N ALA A 152 11.29 12.47 -5.16
CA ALA A 152 12.69 12.88 -5.08
C ALA A 152 13.04 13.66 -3.80
N GLN A 153 13.27 12.95 -2.71
CA GLN A 153 13.57 13.59 -1.42
C GLN A 153 15.07 13.54 -1.11
N SER A 154 15.65 14.68 -0.78
CA SER A 154 16.96 14.74 -0.13
C SER A 154 16.83 14.33 1.35
N THR A 155 17.94 13.99 2.02
CA THR A 155 17.92 13.66 3.46
C THR A 155 17.35 14.81 4.31
N ALA A 156 17.61 16.07 3.93
CA ALA A 156 17.05 17.24 4.61
C ALA A 156 15.52 17.34 4.40
N ASP A 157 15.04 17.00 3.21
CA ASP A 157 13.60 16.97 2.91
C ASP A 157 12.90 15.86 3.69
N ILE A 158 13.54 14.70 3.89
CA ILE A 158 12.98 13.61 4.70
C ILE A 158 12.70 14.11 6.12
N ALA A 159 13.66 14.73 6.78
CA ALA A 159 13.47 15.25 8.13
C ALA A 159 12.34 16.28 8.23
N ALA A 160 12.16 17.11 7.20
CA ALA A 160 11.12 18.15 7.17
C ALA A 160 9.72 17.61 6.85
N ARG A 161 9.64 16.55 6.01
CA ARG A 161 8.39 16.03 5.45
C ARG A 161 7.94 14.70 6.04
N SER A 162 8.75 14.09 6.90
CA SER A 162 8.51 12.76 7.47
C SER A 162 8.44 12.79 8.98
N TRP A 163 7.63 11.94 9.55
CA TRP A 163 7.64 11.63 10.97
C TRP A 163 8.67 10.52 11.20
N ALA A 164 9.80 10.89 11.80
CA ALA A 164 10.94 10.05 12.09
C ALA A 164 11.26 10.09 13.58
N ARG A 165 12.15 9.22 14.04
CA ARG A 165 12.54 9.11 15.46
C ARG A 165 12.91 10.45 16.10
N GLU A 166 13.49 11.36 15.32
CA GLU A 166 13.97 12.66 15.79
C GLU A 166 12.84 13.65 16.10
N ASN A 167 11.64 13.45 15.54
CA ASN A 167 10.57 14.44 15.62
C ASN A 167 9.17 13.85 15.86
N ALA A 168 9.03 12.52 15.93
CA ALA A 168 7.74 11.83 16.04
C ALA A 168 7.29 11.54 17.47
N GLU A 169 8.08 11.90 18.50
CA GLU A 169 7.71 11.68 19.90
C GLU A 169 7.34 10.21 20.21
N GLN A 170 8.01 9.25 19.58
CA GLN A 170 7.81 7.80 19.73
C GLN A 170 6.39 7.30 19.35
N ARG A 171 5.68 8.00 18.49
CA ARG A 171 4.32 7.63 18.05
C ARG A 171 4.05 8.01 16.60
N THR A 172 2.97 7.50 16.05
CA THR A 172 2.44 7.94 14.76
C THR A 172 1.68 9.26 14.90
N HIS A 173 1.52 9.95 13.78
CA HIS A 173 0.82 11.22 13.67
C HIS A 173 -0.27 11.14 12.60
N GLU A 174 -1.21 12.10 12.62
CA GLU A 174 -2.23 12.20 11.60
C GLU A 174 -1.60 12.23 10.21
N VAL A 175 -2.19 11.46 9.30
CA VAL A 175 -1.72 11.43 7.91
C VAL A 175 -1.81 12.81 7.28
N ALA A 176 -0.88 13.13 6.39
CA ALA A 176 -0.79 14.44 5.72
C ALA A 176 -0.63 15.65 6.67
N SER A 177 -0.26 15.45 7.93
CA SER A 177 0.04 16.55 8.84
C SER A 177 1.37 17.25 8.52
N LYS A 178 2.24 16.63 7.73
CA LYS A 178 3.43 17.23 7.13
C LYS A 178 3.25 17.49 5.63
N PRO A 179 4.04 18.40 5.02
CA PRO A 179 3.94 18.70 3.60
C PRO A 179 4.13 17.48 2.71
N ALA A 180 3.38 17.41 1.60
CA ALA A 180 3.58 16.40 0.57
C ALA A 180 4.99 16.48 -0.04
N ASP A 181 5.44 15.37 -0.60
CA ASP A 181 6.62 15.33 -1.44
C ASP A 181 6.41 16.08 -2.78
N ALA A 182 7.42 16.14 -3.63
CA ALA A 182 7.33 16.86 -4.91
C ALA A 182 6.32 16.24 -5.89
N PHE A 183 5.97 14.97 -5.71
CA PHE A 183 4.95 14.29 -6.51
C PHE A 183 3.53 14.51 -5.95
N GLY A 184 3.39 14.88 -4.69
CA GLY A 184 2.11 15.14 -4.01
C GLY A 184 1.67 14.04 -3.05
N LEU A 185 2.51 13.05 -2.78
CA LEU A 185 2.28 12.02 -1.78
C LEU A 185 2.72 12.53 -0.39
N HIS A 186 1.98 12.13 0.64
CA HIS A 186 2.36 12.39 2.03
C HIS A 186 2.86 11.11 2.69
N ASP A 187 3.74 11.26 3.67
CA ASP A 187 4.18 10.20 4.57
C ASP A 187 4.71 8.93 3.85
N VAL A 188 5.27 9.10 2.63
CA VAL A 188 5.88 7.97 1.89
C VAL A 188 7.12 7.46 2.61
N LEU A 189 7.83 8.36 3.30
CA LEU A 189 8.92 8.02 4.20
C LEU A 189 8.54 8.46 5.61
N GLY A 190 8.68 7.57 6.59
CA GLY A 190 8.35 7.81 7.99
C GLY A 190 6.89 7.49 8.33
N ASN A 191 6.39 8.01 9.42
CA ASN A 191 5.11 7.72 10.05
C ASN A 191 4.90 6.20 10.26
N VAL A 192 4.37 5.45 9.28
CA VAL A 192 4.38 3.99 9.31
C VAL A 192 5.01 3.40 8.05
N ALA A 193 5.74 2.30 8.22
CA ALA A 193 6.21 1.51 7.10
C ALA A 193 5.03 0.83 6.40
N GLU A 194 5.13 0.65 5.09
CA GLU A 194 4.02 0.21 4.26
C GLU A 194 4.28 -1.16 3.64
N TRP A 195 3.33 -2.08 3.80
CA TRP A 195 3.39 -3.37 3.15
C TRP A 195 3.42 -3.27 1.62
N VAL A 196 4.32 -4.04 1.02
CA VAL A 196 4.39 -4.26 -0.43
C VAL A 196 4.64 -5.74 -0.75
N ALA A 197 4.19 -6.17 -1.93
CA ALA A 197 4.58 -7.46 -2.49
C ALA A 197 6.01 -7.34 -3.04
N GLY A 198 6.96 -8.01 -2.39
CA GLY A 198 8.37 -7.95 -2.71
C GLY A 198 8.70 -8.56 -4.06
N VAL A 199 9.79 -8.10 -4.66
CA VAL A 199 10.25 -8.53 -6.00
C VAL A 199 10.72 -9.98 -6.02
N ASP A 200 11.13 -10.52 -4.88
CA ASP A 200 11.60 -11.91 -4.70
C ASP A 200 10.46 -12.89 -4.32
N GLY A 201 9.18 -12.42 -4.35
CA GLY A 201 8.00 -13.23 -4.02
C GLY A 201 7.68 -13.27 -2.52
N ASP A 202 8.41 -12.51 -1.72
CA ASP A 202 8.16 -12.30 -0.29
C ASP A 202 7.21 -11.11 -0.05
N SER A 203 6.94 -10.78 1.20
CA SER A 203 6.36 -9.52 1.61
C SER A 203 7.39 -8.70 2.37
N VAL A 204 7.48 -7.42 2.06
CA VAL A 204 8.39 -6.50 2.73
C VAL A 204 7.66 -5.22 3.11
N ALA A 205 8.18 -4.50 4.09
CA ALA A 205 7.72 -3.16 4.43
C ALA A 205 8.73 -2.13 3.94
N LYS A 206 8.22 -1.00 3.43
CA LYS A 206 8.99 0.08 2.81
C LYS A 206 8.76 1.40 3.54
N GLY A 207 9.62 2.38 3.30
CA GLY A 207 9.44 3.77 3.74
C GLY A 207 10.03 4.12 5.10
N GLY A 208 10.24 3.13 5.97
CA GLY A 208 10.60 3.39 7.36
C GLY A 208 9.41 3.90 8.17
N ALA A 209 9.60 4.22 9.44
CA ALA A 209 8.52 4.59 10.33
C ALA A 209 8.96 5.59 11.40
N TYR A 210 8.03 6.08 12.19
CA TYR A 210 8.21 7.06 13.27
C TYR A 210 9.37 6.72 14.26
N ASN A 211 9.70 5.45 14.40
CA ASN A 211 10.75 4.96 15.31
C ASN A 211 12.11 4.73 14.64
N MET A 212 12.24 5.04 13.34
CA MET A 212 13.50 4.97 12.59
C MET A 212 14.11 6.36 12.41
N ALA A 213 15.44 6.43 12.36
CA ALA A 213 16.10 7.69 12.05
C ALA A 213 15.84 8.13 10.60
N ALA A 214 15.68 9.44 10.39
CA ALA A 214 15.48 9.97 9.04
C ALA A 214 16.62 9.60 8.07
N SER A 215 17.86 9.47 8.59
CA SER A 215 19.03 9.04 7.82
C SER A 215 19.00 7.57 7.36
N GLU A 216 18.17 6.75 7.98
CA GLU A 216 18.00 5.31 7.66
C GLU A 216 16.87 5.09 6.65
N MET A 217 16.06 6.12 6.38
CA MET A 217 14.92 6.04 5.48
C MET A 217 15.31 6.35 4.05
N SER A 218 14.83 5.55 3.12
CA SER A 218 14.97 5.80 1.68
C SER A 218 13.91 5.03 0.90
N CYS A 219 13.71 5.38 -0.37
CA CYS A 219 12.83 4.62 -1.25
C CYS A 219 13.29 3.16 -1.43
N SER A 220 14.58 2.86 -1.25
CA SER A 220 15.13 1.50 -1.36
C SER A 220 15.17 0.72 -0.04
N SER A 221 14.97 1.38 1.11
CA SER A 221 14.96 0.69 2.41
C SER A 221 13.87 -0.38 2.46
N ARG A 222 14.21 -1.54 3.03
CA ARG A 222 13.34 -2.72 3.13
C ARG A 222 13.39 -3.29 4.55
N MET A 223 12.23 -3.62 5.09
CA MET A 223 12.13 -4.39 6.32
C MET A 223 11.39 -5.70 6.04
N ARG A 224 11.89 -6.81 6.60
CA ARG A 224 11.26 -8.11 6.53
C ARG A 224 10.62 -8.47 7.85
N GLN A 225 9.46 -9.11 7.78
CA GLN A 225 8.77 -9.59 8.97
C GLN A 225 9.67 -10.56 9.74
N THR A 226 9.72 -10.39 11.06
CA THR A 226 10.39 -11.29 12.00
C THR A 226 9.38 -11.82 13.01
N ALA A 227 9.75 -12.85 13.75
CA ALA A 227 8.91 -13.38 14.82
C ALA A 227 8.60 -12.33 15.91
N ALA A 228 9.52 -11.39 16.14
CA ALA A 228 9.35 -10.31 17.11
C ALA A 228 8.15 -9.38 16.81
N TRP A 229 7.69 -9.31 15.55
CA TRP A 229 6.52 -8.50 15.20
C TRP A 229 5.19 -9.06 15.72
N ASN A 230 5.20 -10.29 16.22
CA ASN A 230 4.03 -10.99 16.74
C ASN A 230 4.36 -11.81 18.00
N GLU A 231 5.28 -11.34 18.82
CA GLU A 231 5.77 -12.07 19.99
C GLU A 231 4.72 -12.07 21.11
N THR A 232 4.13 -10.91 21.39
CA THR A 232 3.18 -10.71 22.50
C THR A 232 1.75 -11.17 22.20
N ASP A 233 1.43 -11.58 20.97
CA ASP A 233 0.10 -12.12 20.64
C ASP A 233 -0.19 -13.34 21.52
N PRO A 234 -1.25 -13.30 22.36
CA PRO A 234 -1.59 -14.39 23.27
C PRO A 234 -2.25 -15.58 22.58
N GLN A 235 -2.62 -15.47 21.29
CA GLN A 235 -3.33 -16.53 20.56
C GLN A 235 -2.41 -17.71 20.21
N LEU A 236 -2.98 -18.91 20.24
CA LEU A 236 -2.35 -20.13 19.74
C LEU A 236 -3.35 -20.88 18.83
N PRO A 237 -3.09 -20.96 17.52
CA PRO A 237 -1.95 -20.35 16.80
C PRO A 237 -2.03 -18.80 16.78
N LYS A 238 -0.88 -18.15 16.60
CA LYS A 238 -0.78 -16.68 16.48
C LYS A 238 -1.75 -16.13 15.44
N SER A 239 -2.23 -14.91 15.65
CA SER A 239 -3.14 -14.25 14.72
C SER A 239 -2.55 -14.17 13.31
N ARG A 240 -3.35 -14.54 12.32
CA ARG A 240 -3.00 -14.31 10.91
C ARG A 240 -3.34 -12.90 10.42
N TRP A 241 -4.07 -12.13 11.24
CA TRP A 241 -4.57 -10.81 10.89
C TRP A 241 -3.74 -9.68 11.49
N TRP A 242 -3.24 -9.89 12.70
CA TRP A 242 -2.63 -8.85 13.51
C TRP A 242 -1.20 -9.20 13.88
N LEU A 243 -0.38 -8.15 13.95
CA LEU A 243 1.01 -8.16 14.41
C LEU A 243 1.10 -7.11 15.54
N PRO A 244 0.72 -7.45 16.78
CA PRO A 244 0.56 -6.48 17.86
C PRO A 244 1.84 -5.72 18.19
N ASP A 245 3.00 -6.32 17.95
CA ASP A 245 4.30 -5.68 18.22
C ASP A 245 4.83 -4.85 17.04
N ALA A 246 4.14 -4.86 15.89
CA ALA A 246 4.49 -4.08 14.72
C ALA A 246 3.65 -2.79 14.63
N THR A 247 3.66 -1.97 15.70
CA THR A 247 2.92 -0.70 15.77
C THR A 247 3.42 0.38 14.82
N PHE A 248 4.44 0.05 14.04
CA PHE A 248 5.08 0.90 13.04
C PHE A 248 4.73 0.50 11.60
N LEU A 249 3.77 -0.40 11.38
CA LEU A 249 3.53 -1.05 10.11
C LEU A 249 2.08 -0.90 9.66
N GLY A 250 1.88 -0.32 8.50
CA GLY A 250 0.58 -0.08 7.87
C GLY A 250 0.55 -0.50 6.40
N VAL A 251 -0.32 0.15 5.62
CA VAL A 251 -0.47 -0.09 4.19
C VAL A 251 -0.94 1.17 3.46
N ARG A 252 -0.46 1.36 2.24
CA ARG A 252 -0.99 2.31 1.26
C ARG A 252 -1.52 1.53 0.07
N LEU A 253 -2.73 1.85 -0.38
CA LEU A 253 -3.36 1.15 -1.50
C LEU A 253 -2.96 1.76 -2.84
N ILE A 254 -2.97 0.91 -3.85
CA ILE A 254 -2.98 1.32 -5.25
C ILE A 254 -4.26 0.84 -5.93
N ARG A 255 -4.66 1.55 -6.99
CA ARG A 255 -5.64 1.10 -7.95
C ARG A 255 -4.96 0.86 -9.29
N VAL A 256 -5.22 -0.27 -9.90
CA VAL A 256 -4.79 -0.54 -11.29
C VAL A 256 -5.93 -0.21 -12.26
N PRO A 257 -5.61 0.16 -13.52
CA PRO A 257 -6.64 0.31 -14.54
C PRO A 257 -7.49 -0.95 -14.67
N ASP A 258 -8.78 -0.78 -14.87
CA ASP A 258 -9.66 -1.91 -15.12
C ASP A 258 -9.30 -2.51 -16.49
N ASP A 259 -9.16 -3.85 -16.57
CA ASP A 259 -8.91 -4.54 -17.83
C ASP A 259 -10.10 -4.34 -18.76
N SER A 260 -9.95 -3.48 -19.76
CA SER A 260 -10.98 -3.21 -20.77
C SER A 260 -11.34 -4.45 -21.61
N THR A 261 -10.50 -5.50 -21.55
CA THR A 261 -10.70 -6.77 -22.27
C THR A 261 -11.71 -7.71 -21.61
N ALA A 262 -11.96 -7.57 -20.29
CA ALA A 262 -12.89 -8.45 -19.57
C ALA A 262 -14.37 -8.14 -19.81
N ARG A 263 -14.74 -6.99 -20.38
CA ARG A 263 -16.13 -6.59 -20.66
C ARG A 263 -16.66 -7.05 -22.02
N GLY A 264 -15.85 -7.74 -22.83
CA GLY A 264 -16.18 -8.10 -24.22
C GLY A 264 -16.95 -9.39 -24.44
N THR A 265 -17.25 -10.23 -23.45
CA THR A 265 -17.80 -11.58 -23.65
C THR A 265 -19.07 -11.91 -22.86
N ARG A 266 -19.84 -10.92 -22.42
CA ARG A 266 -21.23 -11.17 -22.01
C ARG A 266 -22.18 -10.48 -23.00
N ARG A 267 -22.45 -11.13 -24.11
CA ARG A 267 -23.68 -10.93 -24.87
C ARG A 267 -24.70 -11.97 -24.44
N PRO A 268 -25.99 -11.59 -24.45
CA PRO A 268 -27.11 -12.39 -23.93
C PRO A 268 -27.35 -13.67 -24.68
#